data_70573c226f58bb5a076e0ad5ddd6bfa9
#
_entry.id   70573c226f58bb5a076e0ad5ddd6bfa9
#
_cell.length_a   1.000
_cell.length_b   1.000
_cell.length_c   1.000
_cell.angle_alpha   90.00
_cell.angle_beta   90.00
_cell.angle_gamma   90.00
#
_symmetry.space_group_name_H-M   'P 1'
#
loop_
_entity.id
_entity.type
_entity.pdbx_description
1 polymer ?
#
loop_
_entity_poly.entity_id
_entity_poly.type
_entity_poly.pdbx_seq_one_letter_code
_entity_poly.pdbx_strand_id
1 'polypeptide(L)'
;MSDIAIHLKNAAGFGRRIEKAWLVVVAIFLGLGXFLPLQAEAXLXFVAKAFXGMAPFLAVAIXAAAYARSTGAXNLIAKAFXGHLSAMIVFAALFGGMSPFCSCGVIPXIAALLAMGVPVPAVMAFWLASPLMDPTMFVLTVGTLGLDFAVAKTMAAIGIGMIGGFTTAALMARGAFASSLREDAGGCGGCGAPIIDPNAKVIWKFWKEEGRRQKFYRESGSTALFLLKWLTLAFLLESLMIVYISADQIAAVLGQGNAWAIPLATIVGVPAYLNGYAALPLVAGLIELGTAPGAGMAFLIAGGVTSIPAAIAVYALVHKPLFLCYIALSLIGGMLSGILFQVYSGLA
;
A
#
# COMPACT_ATOMS: atom_id res chain seq x y z
N MET A 1 -41.15 21.24 -10.62
CA MET A 1 -41.27 20.46 -9.36
C MET A 1 -40.57 19.12 -9.40
N SER A 2 -40.17 18.60 -10.57
CA SER A 2 -39.47 17.32 -10.71
C SER A 2 -37.97 17.36 -10.31
N ASP A 3 -37.29 18.49 -10.59
CA ASP A 3 -35.84 18.58 -10.35
C ASP A 3 -35.47 18.63 -8.86
N ILE A 4 -36.30 19.32 -8.06
CA ILE A 4 -36.09 19.40 -6.60
C ILE A 4 -36.28 18.03 -5.95
N ALA A 5 -37.25 17.23 -6.42
CA ALA A 5 -37.49 15.88 -5.92
C ALA A 5 -36.32 14.93 -6.28
N ILE A 6 -35.69 15.12 -7.45
CA ILE A 6 -34.53 14.34 -7.87
C ILE A 6 -33.31 14.73 -7.01
N HIS A 7 -33.10 16.02 -6.77
CA HIS A 7 -32.01 16.50 -5.90
C HIS A 7 -32.19 16.05 -4.44
N LEU A 8 -33.42 16.06 -3.93
CA LEU A 8 -33.73 15.57 -2.57
C LEU A 8 -33.57 14.04 -2.45
N LYS A 9 -33.94 13.28 -3.51
CA LYS A 9 -33.73 11.83 -3.53
C LYS A 9 -32.22 11.50 -3.60
N ASN A 10 -31.44 12.28 -4.34
CA ASN A 10 -29.99 12.12 -4.40
C ASN A 10 -29.31 12.52 -3.10
N ALA A 11 -29.79 13.58 -2.44
CA ALA A 11 -29.31 14.00 -1.12
C ALA A 11 -29.69 12.99 -0.01
N ALA A 12 -30.90 12.41 -0.07
CA ALA A 12 -31.32 11.37 0.86
C ALA A 12 -30.57 10.04 0.63
N GLY A 13 -30.20 9.76 -0.63
CA GLY A 13 -29.31 8.63 -0.98
C GLY A 13 -27.88 8.82 -0.47
N PHE A 14 -27.42 10.05 -0.41
CA PHE A 14 -26.10 10.40 0.14
C PHE A 14 -26.06 10.25 1.67
N GLY A 15 -27.15 10.62 2.36
CA GLY A 15 -27.26 10.47 3.82
C GLY A 15 -27.42 9.02 4.30
N ARG A 16 -27.83 8.11 3.42
CA ARG A 16 -28.04 6.68 3.75
C ARG A 16 -26.76 5.84 3.62
N ARG A 17 -25.69 6.42 3.05
CA ARG A 17 -24.37 5.81 2.97
C ARG A 17 -23.36 6.60 3.80
N ILE A 18 -23.64 6.81 5.07
CA ILE A 18 -22.54 7.04 6.01
C ILE A 18 -21.78 5.71 5.98
N GLU A 19 -20.75 5.67 5.17
CA GLU A 19 -19.97 4.47 4.99
C GLU A 19 -19.43 4.02 6.35
N LYS A 20 -19.51 2.72 6.61
CA LYS A 20 -19.11 2.10 7.89
C LYS A 20 -17.76 2.61 8.41
N ALA A 21 -16.83 2.95 7.49
CA ALA A 21 -15.51 3.47 7.86
C ALA A 21 -15.59 4.82 8.58
N TRP A 22 -16.42 5.75 8.09
CA TRP A 22 -16.61 7.06 8.77
C TRP A 22 -17.30 6.89 10.13
N LEU A 23 -18.24 5.95 10.23
CA LEU A 23 -18.88 5.64 11.53
C LEU A 23 -17.86 5.14 12.55
N VAL A 24 -16.94 4.26 12.11
CA VAL A 24 -15.85 3.73 12.97
C VAL A 24 -14.92 4.87 13.39
N VAL A 25 -14.50 5.73 12.45
CA VAL A 25 -13.63 6.88 12.76
C VAL A 25 -14.29 7.80 13.80
N VAL A 26 -15.55 8.17 13.56
CA VAL A 26 -16.30 9.05 14.48
C VAL A 26 -16.50 8.36 15.84
N ALA A 27 -16.84 7.07 15.85
CA ALA A 27 -17.04 6.30 17.09
C ALA A 27 -15.74 6.24 17.92
N ILE A 28 -14.59 6.03 17.28
CA ILE A 28 -13.28 6.00 17.96
C ILE A 28 -12.95 7.40 18.52
N PHE A 29 -13.13 8.47 17.73
CA PHE A 29 -12.88 9.84 18.22
C PHE A 29 -13.82 10.23 19.37
N LEU A 30 -15.10 9.87 19.28
CA LEU A 30 -16.06 10.14 20.36
C LEU A 30 -15.73 9.32 21.62
N GLY A 31 -15.36 8.04 21.44
CA GLY A 31 -14.93 7.17 22.53
C GLY A 31 -13.70 7.72 23.24
N LEU A 32 -12.68 8.10 22.48
CA LEU A 32 -11.46 8.71 23.05
C LEU A 32 -11.73 10.07 23.67
N GLY A 33 -12.51 10.86 23.05
CA GLY A 33 -12.94 12.18 23.61
C GLY A 33 -13.63 12.06 24.96
N UNK A 34 -14.28 11.02 24.90
CA UNK A 34 -14.99 10.85 25.96
C UNK A 34 -14.30 10.38 27.03
N PHE A 35 -13.51 9.31 26.95
CA PHE A 35 -12.83 8.60 28.05
C PHE A 35 -11.39 9.09 28.29
N LEU A 36 -10.69 9.54 27.23
CA LEU A 36 -9.26 9.86 27.23
C LEU A 36 -8.99 11.14 26.39
N PRO A 37 -9.40 12.31 26.87
CA PRO A 37 -9.32 13.55 26.06
C PRO A 37 -7.90 13.92 25.62
N LEU A 38 -6.88 13.70 26.44
CA LEU A 38 -5.47 13.97 26.11
C LEU A 38 -5.01 13.06 24.96
N GLN A 39 -5.48 11.81 24.93
CA GLN A 39 -5.16 10.87 23.88
C GLN A 39 -5.90 11.23 22.59
N ALA A 40 -7.11 11.73 22.67
CA ALA A 40 -7.88 12.22 21.52
C ALA A 40 -7.17 13.40 20.85
N GLU A 41 -6.61 14.32 21.62
CA GLU A 41 -5.83 15.45 21.12
C GLU A 41 -4.53 14.95 20.45
N ALA A 42 -3.83 14.04 21.07
CA ALA A 42 -2.64 13.41 20.51
C ALA A 42 -2.95 12.68 19.18
N UNK A 43 -3.94 12.14 18.96
CA UNK A 43 -4.38 11.53 17.92
C UNK A 43 -4.49 12.37 16.86
N LEU A 44 -5.36 13.37 17.18
CA LEU A 44 -5.64 14.35 16.14
C LEU A 44 -4.35 14.97 15.55
N UNK A 45 -3.49 15.12 16.31
CA UNK A 45 -2.44 15.62 16.02
C UNK A 45 -1.63 14.88 15.23
N PHE A 46 -1.45 13.63 15.52
CA PHE A 46 -0.73 12.61 14.75
C PHE A 46 -1.32 12.48 13.33
N VAL A 47 -2.62 12.29 13.24
CA VAL A 47 -3.32 12.14 11.95
C VAL A 47 -3.09 13.38 11.05
N ALA A 48 -3.21 14.57 11.63
CA ALA A 48 -3.00 15.82 10.89
C ALA A 48 -1.55 15.93 10.38
N LYS A 49 -0.58 15.60 11.22
CA LYS A 49 0.85 15.61 10.88
C LYS A 49 1.16 14.56 9.79
N ALA A 50 0.59 13.37 9.90
CA ALA A 50 0.73 12.30 8.90
C ALA A 50 0.21 12.75 7.54
N PHE A 51 -0.97 13.33 7.50
CA PHE A 51 -1.51 13.90 6.27
C PHE A 51 -0.66 15.04 5.70
N UNK A 52 -0.28 15.73 6.51
CA UNK A 52 0.40 16.73 6.18
C UNK A 52 1.60 16.40 5.58
N GLY A 53 2.42 15.47 5.99
CA GLY A 53 3.65 14.95 5.42
C GLY A 53 3.45 14.25 4.09
N MET A 54 2.34 13.55 3.96
CA MET A 54 2.03 12.76 2.75
C MET A 54 1.26 13.52 1.68
N ALA A 55 0.68 14.67 1.99
CA ALA A 55 -0.19 15.43 1.08
C ALA A 55 0.46 15.72 -0.29
N PRO A 56 1.71 16.17 -0.40
CA PRO A 56 2.29 16.43 -1.71
C PRO A 56 2.42 15.16 -2.57
N PHE A 57 2.82 14.06 -1.96
CA PHE A 57 2.95 12.77 -2.66
C PHE A 57 1.59 12.23 -3.11
N LEU A 58 0.59 12.29 -2.23
CA LEU A 58 -0.79 11.88 -2.55
C LEU A 58 -1.37 12.75 -3.67
N ALA A 59 -1.18 14.06 -3.59
CA ALA A 59 -1.67 14.99 -4.62
C ALA A 59 -1.06 14.67 -5.99
N VAL A 60 0.25 14.45 -6.06
CA VAL A 60 0.95 14.08 -7.30
C VAL A 60 0.42 12.72 -7.81
N ALA A 61 0.30 11.72 -6.97
CA ALA A 61 -0.20 10.40 -7.35
C ALA A 61 -1.65 10.45 -7.86
N ILE A 62 -2.52 11.16 -7.20
CA ILE A 62 -3.93 11.36 -7.62
C ILE A 62 -4.01 12.11 -8.95
N UNK A 63 -3.27 13.05 -9.02
CA UNK A 63 -3.29 13.76 -10.01
C UNK A 63 -2.83 13.13 -11.12
N ALA A 64 -1.69 12.36 -11.17
CA ALA A 64 -1.14 11.57 -12.27
C ALA A 64 -2.12 10.49 -12.75
N ALA A 65 -2.72 9.77 -11.82
CA ALA A 65 -3.74 8.76 -12.11
C ALA A 65 -4.95 9.35 -12.86
N ALA A 66 -5.48 10.45 -12.38
CA ALA A 66 -6.62 11.13 -13.02
C ALA A 66 -6.25 11.70 -14.41
N TYR A 67 -5.03 12.20 -14.55
CA TYR A 67 -4.49 12.67 -15.83
C TYR A 67 -4.43 11.52 -16.85
N ALA A 68 -3.82 10.40 -16.46
CA ALA A 68 -3.71 9.22 -17.33
C ALA A 68 -5.08 8.71 -17.81
N ARG A 69 -6.08 8.72 -16.91
CA ARG A 69 -7.46 8.31 -17.24
C ARG A 69 -8.16 9.33 -18.14
N SER A 70 -7.93 10.63 -17.94
CA SER A 70 -8.60 11.71 -18.68
C SER A 70 -8.01 11.91 -20.09
N THR A 71 -6.71 11.71 -20.25
CA THR A 71 -6.02 11.79 -21.55
C THR A 71 -6.25 10.56 -22.42
N GLY A 72 -6.59 9.42 -21.82
CA GLY A 72 -6.62 8.12 -22.51
C GLY A 72 -5.25 7.46 -22.60
N ALA A 73 -4.27 7.91 -21.84
CA ALA A 73 -2.92 7.31 -21.80
C ALA A 73 -2.91 5.84 -21.35
N UNK A 74 -3.84 5.55 -20.86
CA UNK A 74 -4.07 4.42 -20.61
C UNK A 74 -3.82 3.55 -21.62
N ASN A 75 -4.32 3.71 -22.76
CA ASN A 75 -4.15 2.95 -24.00
C ASN A 75 -2.67 2.82 -24.43
N LEU A 76 -1.88 3.85 -24.25
CA LEU A 76 -0.44 3.80 -24.51
C LEU A 76 0.29 2.88 -23.52
N ILE A 77 -0.08 2.96 -22.27
CA ILE A 77 0.47 2.08 -21.22
C ILE A 77 0.11 0.63 -21.56
N ALA A 78 -1.14 0.35 -21.90
CA ALA A 78 -1.57 -0.98 -22.31
C ALA A 78 -0.80 -1.49 -23.55
N LYS A 79 -0.49 -0.61 -24.50
CA LYS A 79 0.35 -0.95 -25.68
C LYS A 79 1.81 -1.18 -25.29
N ALA A 80 2.36 -0.40 -24.39
CA ALA A 80 3.74 -0.57 -23.89
C ALA A 80 3.90 -1.91 -23.14
N PHE A 81 2.79 -2.39 -22.56
CA PHE A 81 2.71 -3.69 -21.92
C PHE A 81 2.34 -4.86 -22.87
N UNK A 82 2.39 -4.72 -24.00
CA UNK A 82 2.23 -5.61 -24.84
C UNK A 82 3.31 -6.38 -25.08
N GLY A 83 4.23 -6.69 -24.31
CA GLY A 83 5.40 -7.54 -24.33
C GLY A 83 5.23 -8.84 -23.55
N HIS A 84 6.33 -9.51 -23.34
CA HIS A 84 6.32 -10.73 -22.53
C HIS A 84 6.00 -10.42 -21.08
N LEU A 85 5.03 -11.11 -20.50
CA LEU A 85 4.59 -10.94 -19.12
C LEU A 85 5.75 -11.05 -18.11
N SER A 86 6.69 -11.97 -18.37
CA SER A 86 7.87 -12.15 -17.52
C SER A 86 8.76 -10.89 -17.47
N ALA A 87 8.99 -10.26 -18.62
CA ALA A 87 9.74 -9.00 -18.66
C ALA A 87 9.02 -7.89 -17.90
N MET A 88 7.70 -7.81 -18.06
CA MET A 88 6.88 -6.83 -17.31
C MET A 88 6.98 -7.02 -15.81
N ILE A 89 6.95 -8.28 -15.33
CA ILE A 89 7.08 -8.60 -13.90
C ILE A 89 8.45 -8.14 -13.38
N VAL A 90 9.52 -8.46 -14.11
CA VAL A 90 10.89 -8.10 -13.71
C VAL A 90 11.05 -6.57 -13.66
N PHE A 91 10.64 -5.87 -14.73
CA PHE A 91 10.71 -4.39 -14.74
C PHE A 91 9.85 -3.76 -13.65
N ALA A 92 8.65 -4.30 -13.42
CA ALA A 92 7.76 -3.80 -12.37
C ALA A 92 8.37 -3.97 -10.97
N ALA A 93 9.03 -5.11 -10.71
CA ALA A 93 9.72 -5.36 -9.44
C ALA A 93 10.93 -4.41 -9.26
N LEU A 94 11.73 -4.22 -10.31
CA LEU A 94 12.88 -3.31 -10.27
C LEU A 94 12.45 -1.87 -10.02
N PHE A 95 11.48 -1.38 -10.80
CA PHE A 95 10.95 -0.02 -10.64
C PHE A 95 10.25 0.15 -9.29
N GLY A 96 9.53 -0.88 -8.85
CA GLY A 96 8.91 -0.90 -7.53
C GLY A 96 9.94 -0.71 -6.43
N GLY A 97 10.98 -1.55 -6.42
CA GLY A 97 12.04 -1.52 -5.40
C GLY A 97 12.92 -0.27 -5.39
N MET A 98 12.74 0.63 -6.38
CA MET A 98 13.44 1.93 -6.44
C MET A 98 12.49 3.12 -6.30
N SER A 99 11.18 2.87 -6.22
CA SER A 99 10.18 3.94 -6.23
C SER A 99 10.01 4.53 -4.83
N PRO A 100 9.95 5.87 -4.71
CA PRO A 100 9.82 6.52 -3.41
C PRO A 100 8.35 6.56 -2.93
N PHE A 101 7.66 5.42 -2.99
CA PHE A 101 6.28 5.32 -2.56
C PHE A 101 6.17 4.49 -1.28
N CYS A 102 5.68 5.12 -0.22
CA CYS A 102 5.26 4.40 0.98
C CYS A 102 4.08 3.46 0.66
N SER A 103 3.82 2.51 1.53
CA SER A 103 2.74 1.52 1.38
C SER A 103 1.36 2.15 1.11
N CYS A 104 1.10 3.33 1.67
CA CYS A 104 -0.16 4.07 1.46
C CYS A 104 -0.14 4.87 0.14
N GLY A 105 0.99 5.47 -0.21
CA GLY A 105 1.16 6.29 -1.41
C GLY A 105 1.10 5.49 -2.71
N VAL A 106 1.45 4.21 -2.67
CA VAL A 106 1.41 3.33 -3.84
C VAL A 106 -0.03 2.94 -4.24
N ILE A 107 -0.98 2.98 -3.31
CA ILE A 107 -2.38 2.51 -3.53
C ILE A 107 -3.06 3.20 -4.72
N PRO A 108 -3.04 4.51 -4.87
CA PRO A 108 -3.58 5.15 -6.09
C PRO A 108 -2.88 4.69 -7.39
N UNK A 109 -1.65 4.29 -7.32
CA UNK A 109 -1.01 3.89 -8.32
C UNK A 109 -1.41 2.70 -8.76
N ILE A 110 -1.58 1.74 -7.83
CA ILE A 110 -2.10 0.39 -8.06
C ILE A 110 -3.52 0.43 -8.63
N ALA A 111 -4.40 1.19 -8.03
CA ALA A 111 -5.77 1.37 -8.50
C ALA A 111 -5.81 1.86 -9.96
N ALA A 112 -4.97 2.82 -10.30
CA ALA A 112 -4.88 3.35 -11.66
C ALA A 112 -4.34 2.30 -12.64
N LEU A 113 -3.28 1.59 -12.29
CA LEU A 113 -2.68 0.54 -13.14
C LEU A 113 -3.69 -0.58 -13.42
N LEU A 114 -4.38 -1.06 -12.38
CA LEU A 114 -5.40 -2.10 -12.53
C LEU A 114 -6.57 -1.59 -13.39
N ALA A 115 -7.01 -0.36 -13.16
CA ALA A 115 -8.09 0.26 -13.94
C ALA A 115 -7.69 0.53 -15.40
N MET A 116 -6.39 0.69 -15.67
CA MET A 116 -5.84 0.83 -17.04
C MET A 116 -5.63 -0.52 -17.74
N GLY A 117 -5.92 -1.63 -17.06
CA GLY A 117 -5.79 -2.97 -17.63
C GLY A 117 -4.37 -3.52 -17.63
N VAL A 118 -3.46 -2.94 -16.86
CA VAL A 118 -2.13 -3.52 -16.68
C VAL A 118 -2.28 -4.91 -16.03
N PRO A 119 -1.56 -5.94 -16.54
CA PRO A 119 -1.70 -7.30 -15.99
C PRO A 119 -1.47 -7.35 -14.48
N VAL A 120 -2.39 -7.99 -13.77
CA VAL A 120 -2.35 -8.13 -12.31
C VAL A 120 -0.99 -8.64 -11.80
N PRO A 121 -0.33 -9.62 -12.46
CA PRO A 121 1.01 -10.06 -12.03
C PRO A 121 2.08 -8.96 -12.02
N ALA A 122 2.10 -8.10 -13.04
CA ALA A 122 3.04 -6.97 -13.08
C ALA A 122 2.72 -5.93 -12.00
N VAL A 123 1.41 -5.67 -11.79
CA VAL A 123 0.96 -4.76 -10.72
C VAL A 123 1.34 -5.33 -9.34
N MET A 124 1.16 -6.64 -9.13
CA MET A 124 1.52 -7.30 -7.86
C MET A 124 3.04 -7.24 -7.61
N ALA A 125 3.85 -7.41 -8.67
CA ALA A 125 5.31 -7.31 -8.58
C ALA A 125 5.75 -5.90 -8.11
N PHE A 126 5.20 -4.87 -8.73
CA PHE A 126 5.44 -3.47 -8.35
C PHE A 126 4.96 -3.20 -6.92
N TRP A 127 3.77 -3.68 -6.60
CA TRP A 127 3.10 -3.45 -5.30
C TRP A 127 3.89 -4.01 -4.12
N LEU A 128 4.37 -5.26 -4.25
CA LEU A 128 5.12 -5.94 -3.19
C LEU A 128 6.52 -5.33 -3.00
N ALA A 129 7.15 -4.89 -4.10
CA ALA A 129 8.50 -4.31 -4.05
C ALA A 129 8.53 -2.87 -3.52
N SER A 130 7.51 -2.07 -3.90
CA SER A 130 7.52 -0.61 -3.75
C SER A 130 7.63 -0.10 -2.30
N PRO A 131 6.94 -0.66 -1.30
CA PRO A 131 7.01 -0.09 0.06
C PRO A 131 8.23 -0.53 0.86
N LEU A 132 9.11 -1.34 0.29
CA LEU A 132 10.22 -1.97 1.02
C LEU A 132 11.50 -1.14 0.99
N MET A 133 11.74 -0.44 -0.13
CA MET A 133 13.00 0.29 -0.30
C MET A 133 12.79 1.49 -1.22
N ASP A 134 13.45 2.58 -0.88
CA ASP A 134 13.59 3.78 -1.72
C ASP A 134 15.00 4.34 -1.49
N PRO A 135 15.48 5.26 -2.34
CA PRO A 135 16.84 5.78 -2.20
C PRO A 135 17.15 6.40 -0.82
N THR A 136 16.19 7.08 -0.20
CA THR A 136 16.36 7.66 1.15
C THR A 136 16.45 6.56 2.21
N MET A 137 15.55 5.59 2.11
CA MET A 137 15.51 4.42 3.00
C MET A 137 16.82 3.61 2.89
N PHE A 138 17.38 3.49 1.66
CA PHE A 138 18.66 2.82 1.44
C PHE A 138 19.79 3.49 2.22
N VAL A 139 19.93 4.81 2.06
CA VAL A 139 20.98 5.59 2.76
C VAL A 139 20.81 5.46 4.28
N LEU A 140 19.59 5.58 4.79
CA LEU A 140 19.30 5.43 6.23
C LEU A 140 19.60 4.02 6.72
N THR A 141 19.24 2.99 5.94
CA THR A 141 19.53 1.59 6.30
C THR A 141 21.05 1.35 6.36
N VAL A 142 21.81 1.92 5.40
CA VAL A 142 23.28 1.85 5.43
C VAL A 142 23.81 2.50 6.72
N GLY A 143 23.29 3.65 7.08
CA GLY A 143 23.74 4.40 8.28
C GLY A 143 23.38 3.74 9.61
N THR A 144 22.31 2.93 9.66
CA THR A 144 21.82 2.32 10.91
C THR A 144 22.16 0.84 11.05
N LEU A 145 22.09 0.08 9.96
CA LEU A 145 22.20 -1.40 9.97
C LEU A 145 23.36 -1.91 9.10
N GLY A 146 24.03 -0.99 8.40
CA GLY A 146 25.19 -1.32 7.57
C GLY A 146 24.84 -1.60 6.12
N LEU A 147 25.87 -1.58 5.27
CA LEU A 147 25.74 -1.75 3.82
C LEU A 147 25.19 -3.12 3.44
N ASP A 148 25.68 -4.19 4.08
CA ASP A 148 25.25 -5.58 3.79
C ASP A 148 23.76 -5.77 4.01
N PHE A 149 23.24 -5.21 5.11
CA PHE A 149 21.82 -5.24 5.43
C PHE A 149 21.00 -4.46 4.39
N ALA A 150 21.47 -3.27 3.99
CA ALA A 150 20.78 -2.43 3.02
C ALA A 150 20.72 -3.08 1.62
N VAL A 151 21.83 -3.68 1.17
CA VAL A 151 21.90 -4.41 -0.11
C VAL A 151 21.00 -5.65 -0.06
N ALA A 152 21.07 -6.44 1.01
CA ALA A 152 20.24 -7.63 1.18
C ALA A 152 18.75 -7.27 1.19
N LYS A 153 18.37 -6.19 1.88
CA LYS A 153 16.98 -5.69 1.94
C LYS A 153 16.49 -5.25 0.56
N THR A 154 17.36 -4.59 -0.23
CA THR A 154 17.04 -4.17 -1.61
C THR A 154 16.82 -5.39 -2.51
N MET A 155 17.73 -6.37 -2.43
CA MET A 155 17.59 -7.61 -3.21
C MET A 155 16.34 -8.39 -2.80
N ALA A 156 16.03 -8.42 -1.51
CA ALA A 156 14.82 -9.04 -0.99
C ALA A 156 13.56 -8.34 -1.53
N ALA A 157 13.54 -7.00 -1.56
CA ALA A 157 12.41 -6.22 -2.09
C ALA A 157 12.13 -6.58 -3.56
N ILE A 158 13.16 -6.59 -4.39
CA ILE A 158 13.05 -6.94 -5.81
C ILE A 158 12.64 -8.42 -5.95
N GLY A 159 13.28 -9.31 -5.18
CA GLY A 159 13.00 -10.74 -5.18
C GLY A 159 11.55 -11.07 -4.83
N ILE A 160 11.03 -10.44 -3.78
CA ILE A 160 9.63 -10.62 -3.35
C ILE A 160 8.67 -10.10 -4.42
N GLY A 161 9.00 -8.96 -5.03
CA GLY A 161 8.23 -8.44 -6.16
C GLY A 161 8.16 -9.44 -7.30
N MET A 162 9.32 -10.00 -7.70
CA MET A 162 9.38 -11.00 -8.76
C MET A 162 8.62 -12.28 -8.39
N ILE A 163 8.87 -12.84 -7.21
CA ILE A 163 8.17 -14.04 -6.71
C ILE A 163 6.65 -13.79 -6.70
N GLY A 164 6.24 -12.64 -6.18
CA GLY A 164 4.82 -12.27 -6.13
C GLY A 164 4.19 -12.14 -7.51
N GLY A 165 4.88 -11.51 -8.45
CA GLY A 165 4.42 -11.38 -9.83
C GLY A 165 4.28 -12.74 -10.52
N PHE A 166 5.30 -13.58 -10.44
CA PHE A 166 5.28 -14.92 -11.07
C PHE A 166 4.26 -15.85 -10.42
N THR A 167 4.13 -15.82 -9.10
CA THR A 167 3.11 -16.59 -8.36
C THR A 167 1.70 -16.15 -8.78
N THR A 168 1.48 -14.85 -8.88
CA THR A 168 0.17 -14.30 -9.32
C THR A 168 -0.11 -14.72 -10.77
N ALA A 169 0.89 -14.70 -11.65
CA ALA A 169 0.77 -15.16 -13.04
C ALA A 169 0.37 -16.64 -13.09
N ALA A 170 1.03 -17.49 -12.30
CA ALA A 170 0.74 -18.93 -12.23
C ALA A 170 -0.69 -19.18 -11.69
N LEU A 171 -1.13 -18.42 -10.69
CA LEU A 171 -2.49 -18.53 -10.14
C LEU A 171 -3.55 -18.09 -11.16
N MET A 172 -3.27 -17.00 -11.89
CA MET A 172 -4.17 -16.53 -12.95
C MET A 172 -4.29 -17.53 -14.10
N ALA A 173 -3.19 -18.21 -14.47
CA ALA A 173 -3.19 -19.27 -15.48
C ALA A 173 -4.08 -20.45 -15.04
N ARG A 174 -4.31 -20.61 -13.72
CA ARG A 174 -5.22 -21.62 -13.15
C ARG A 174 -6.66 -21.11 -12.95
N GLY A 175 -6.96 -19.92 -13.47
CA GLY A 175 -8.31 -19.33 -13.40
C GLY A 175 -8.59 -18.50 -12.14
N ALA A 176 -7.59 -18.20 -11.32
CA ALA A 176 -7.77 -17.32 -10.16
C ALA A 176 -7.87 -15.84 -10.59
N PHE A 177 -8.52 -15.02 -9.77
CA PHE A 177 -8.59 -13.56 -9.92
C PHE A 177 -9.31 -13.10 -11.21
N ALA A 178 -10.47 -13.69 -11.52
CA ALA A 178 -11.32 -13.31 -12.66
C ALA A 178 -11.70 -11.81 -12.64
N SER A 179 -11.81 -11.20 -11.44
CA SER A 179 -11.95 -9.76 -11.25
C SER A 179 -10.96 -9.30 -10.17
N SER A 180 -10.25 -8.21 -10.41
CA SER A 180 -9.18 -7.73 -9.51
C SER A 180 -9.64 -6.61 -8.59
N LEU A 181 -10.35 -5.63 -9.12
CA LEU A 181 -10.83 -4.45 -8.37
C LEU A 181 -12.27 -4.65 -7.89
N ARG A 182 -12.57 -4.16 -6.71
CA ARG A 182 -13.96 -4.04 -6.22
C ARG A 182 -14.70 -2.98 -7.03
N GLU A 183 -15.95 -3.24 -7.33
CA GLU A 183 -16.82 -2.35 -8.09
C GLU A 183 -16.93 -0.96 -7.44
N ASP A 184 -16.95 -0.92 -6.11
CA ASP A 184 -17.05 0.32 -5.32
C ASP A 184 -15.74 1.12 -5.31
N ALA A 185 -14.60 0.49 -5.54
CA ALA A 185 -13.27 1.13 -5.51
C ALA A 185 -12.96 1.90 -6.80
N GLY A 186 -13.66 1.58 -7.88
CA GLY A 186 -13.44 2.19 -9.19
C GLY A 186 -14.08 3.57 -9.42
N GLY A 187 -14.78 4.11 -8.44
CA GLY A 187 -15.32 5.48 -8.49
C GLY A 187 -16.42 5.74 -9.52
N CYS A 188 -16.90 4.72 -10.24
CA CYS A 188 -18.02 4.84 -11.18
C CYS A 188 -18.94 3.64 -11.04
N GLY A 189 -20.04 3.86 -10.35
CA GLY A 189 -21.14 2.88 -10.41
C GLY A 189 -21.63 2.77 -11.86
N GLY A 190 -21.47 1.59 -12.46
CA GLY A 190 -22.11 1.27 -13.72
C GLY A 190 -21.26 1.20 -14.98
N CYS A 191 -19.93 1.35 -14.86
CA CYS A 191 -19.08 1.10 -16.02
C CYS A 191 -18.34 -0.23 -15.85
N GLY A 192 -18.65 -1.19 -16.67
CA GLY A 192 -17.81 -2.39 -16.86
C GLY A 192 -16.37 -1.98 -17.12
N ALA A 193 -15.44 -2.93 -17.02
CA ALA A 193 -14.01 -2.71 -17.32
C ALA A 193 -13.89 -1.78 -18.53
N PRO A 194 -13.08 -0.72 -18.43
CA PRO A 194 -12.98 0.20 -19.56
C PRO A 194 -12.62 -0.59 -20.80
N ILE A 195 -13.47 -0.50 -21.83
CA ILE A 195 -13.16 -1.08 -23.12
C ILE A 195 -11.92 -0.35 -23.59
N ILE A 196 -10.78 -1.01 -23.47
CA ILE A 196 -9.52 -0.49 -23.98
C ILE A 196 -9.67 -0.50 -25.50
N ASP A 197 -9.90 0.65 -26.08
CA ASP A 197 -9.82 0.83 -27.50
C ASP A 197 -8.35 1.10 -27.87
N PRO A 198 -7.65 0.09 -28.42
CA PRO A 198 -6.23 0.27 -28.71
C PRO A 198 -5.95 1.38 -29.74
N ASN A 199 -6.96 1.80 -30.47
CA ASN A 199 -6.84 2.81 -31.53
C ASN A 199 -7.31 4.19 -31.08
N ALA A 200 -7.81 4.32 -29.84
CA ALA A 200 -8.26 5.61 -29.32
C ALA A 200 -7.06 6.56 -29.21
N LYS A 201 -7.17 7.71 -29.83
CA LYS A 201 -6.14 8.76 -29.82
C LYS A 201 -5.99 9.34 -28.43
N VAL A 202 -4.76 9.41 -27.96
CA VAL A 202 -4.42 10.06 -26.68
C VAL A 202 -4.53 11.58 -26.89
N ILE A 203 -5.31 12.24 -26.06
CA ILE A 203 -5.47 13.69 -26.10
C ILE A 203 -4.76 14.28 -24.87
N TRP A 204 -3.50 14.65 -25.05
CA TRP A 204 -2.65 15.20 -23.99
C TRP A 204 -3.23 16.48 -23.39
N LYS A 205 -3.86 17.34 -24.23
CA LYS A 205 -4.47 18.62 -23.79
C LYS A 205 -5.96 18.40 -23.43
N PHE A 206 -6.23 17.48 -22.51
CA PHE A 206 -7.58 17.08 -22.11
C PHE A 206 -8.43 18.24 -21.58
N TRP A 207 -7.78 19.31 -21.06
CA TRP A 207 -8.47 20.48 -20.50
C TRP A 207 -9.25 21.29 -21.55
N LYS A 208 -8.98 21.09 -22.84
CA LYS A 208 -9.71 21.73 -23.96
C LYS A 208 -11.09 21.09 -24.19
N GLU A 209 -11.29 19.86 -23.72
CA GLU A 209 -12.55 19.11 -23.83
C GLU A 209 -13.27 19.10 -22.48
N GLU A 210 -14.44 19.70 -22.43
CA GLU A 210 -15.20 19.84 -21.19
C GLU A 210 -15.52 18.51 -20.53
N GLY A 211 -15.90 17.50 -21.30
CA GLY A 211 -16.18 16.15 -20.80
C GLY A 211 -14.96 15.50 -20.12
N ARG A 212 -13.77 15.67 -20.70
CA ARG A 212 -12.53 15.14 -20.14
C ARG A 212 -12.08 15.91 -18.90
N ARG A 213 -12.27 17.22 -18.89
CA ARG A 213 -12.00 18.08 -17.73
C ARG A 213 -12.89 17.69 -16.55
N GLN A 214 -14.19 17.49 -16.80
CA GLN A 214 -15.14 17.07 -15.77
C GLN A 214 -14.79 15.65 -15.25
N LYS A 215 -14.37 14.75 -16.14
CA LYS A 215 -13.90 13.41 -15.78
C LYS A 215 -12.68 13.51 -14.85
N PHE A 216 -11.70 14.38 -15.18
CA PHE A 216 -10.51 14.58 -14.35
C PHE A 216 -10.87 15.02 -12.92
N TYR A 217 -11.71 16.04 -12.78
CA TYR A 217 -12.11 16.52 -11.43
C TYR A 217 -12.89 15.47 -10.67
N ARG A 218 -13.78 14.76 -11.33
CA ARG A 218 -14.57 13.68 -10.69
C ARG A 218 -13.67 12.54 -10.21
N GLU A 219 -12.75 12.09 -11.06
CA GLU A 219 -11.81 11.01 -10.72
C GLU A 219 -10.85 11.43 -9.60
N SER A 220 -10.29 12.63 -9.68
CA SER A 220 -9.43 13.18 -8.63
C SER A 220 -10.17 13.27 -7.29
N GLY A 221 -11.37 13.83 -7.30
CA GLY A 221 -12.18 14.01 -6.10
C GLY A 221 -12.60 12.68 -5.46
N SER A 222 -13.07 11.73 -6.27
CA SER A 222 -13.49 10.42 -5.75
C SER A 222 -12.30 9.63 -5.17
N THR A 223 -11.15 9.67 -5.85
CA THR A 223 -9.92 9.02 -5.35
C THR A 223 -9.42 9.69 -4.07
N ALA A 224 -9.42 11.02 -4.03
CA ALA A 224 -9.01 11.79 -2.84
C ALA A 224 -9.90 11.46 -1.64
N LEU A 225 -11.22 11.43 -1.82
CA LEU A 225 -12.17 11.10 -0.75
C LEU A 225 -12.02 9.64 -0.27
N PHE A 226 -11.81 8.72 -1.21
CA PHE A 226 -11.56 7.32 -0.88
C PHE A 226 -10.30 7.18 -0.02
N LEU A 227 -9.20 7.81 -0.44
CA LEU A 227 -7.93 7.76 0.29
C LEU A 227 -8.05 8.47 1.64
N LEU A 228 -8.64 9.66 1.68
CA LEU A 228 -8.83 10.41 2.91
C LEU A 228 -9.53 9.55 3.96
N LYS A 229 -10.62 8.90 3.57
CA LYS A 229 -11.39 8.03 4.46
C LYS A 229 -10.56 6.87 5.03
N TRP A 230 -9.94 6.09 4.15
CA TRP A 230 -9.23 4.87 4.58
C TRP A 230 -7.93 5.20 5.30
N LEU A 231 -7.21 6.25 4.87
CA LEU A 231 -5.98 6.69 5.54
C LEU A 231 -6.28 7.33 6.90
N THR A 232 -7.39 8.06 7.05
CA THR A 232 -7.80 8.58 8.37
C THR A 232 -7.99 7.43 9.35
N LEU A 233 -8.75 6.40 8.95
CA LEU A 233 -8.94 5.21 9.79
C LEU A 233 -7.59 4.52 10.10
N ALA A 234 -6.76 4.39 9.10
CA ALA A 234 -5.45 3.74 9.21
C ALA A 234 -4.52 4.48 10.19
N PHE A 235 -4.37 5.80 10.02
CA PHE A 235 -3.53 6.63 10.91
C PHE A 235 -4.07 6.71 12.32
N LEU A 236 -5.39 6.67 12.47
CA LEU A 236 -6.03 6.61 13.78
C LEU A 236 -5.62 5.32 14.52
N LEU A 237 -5.73 4.17 13.83
CA LEU A 237 -5.31 2.89 14.40
C LEU A 237 -3.81 2.87 14.68
N GLU A 238 -2.99 3.41 13.77
CA GLU A 238 -1.54 3.54 13.94
C GLU A 238 -1.21 4.36 15.20
N SER A 239 -1.87 5.50 15.39
CA SER A 239 -1.66 6.35 16.58
C SER A 239 -1.98 5.59 17.88
N LEU A 240 -3.04 4.78 17.88
CA LEU A 240 -3.37 3.94 19.04
C LEU A 240 -2.30 2.87 19.27
N MET A 241 -1.84 2.23 18.21
CA MET A 241 -0.80 1.19 18.30
C MET A 241 0.50 1.72 18.88
N ILE A 242 0.94 2.92 18.51
CA ILE A 242 2.15 3.58 19.07
C ILE A 242 2.07 3.68 20.60
N VAL A 243 0.89 3.95 21.13
CA VAL A 243 0.68 4.10 22.58
C VAL A 243 0.68 2.73 23.29
N TYR A 244 0.10 1.71 22.68
CA TYR A 244 -0.15 0.42 23.34
C TYR A 244 0.88 -0.67 23.03
N ILE A 245 1.70 -0.50 21.98
CA ILE A 245 2.75 -1.48 21.62
C ILE A 245 4.11 -0.82 21.87
N SER A 246 4.78 -1.18 22.96
CA SER A 246 6.08 -0.65 23.30
C SER A 246 7.23 -1.46 22.66
N ALA A 247 8.37 -0.79 22.42
CA ALA A 247 9.59 -1.44 21.93
C ALA A 247 10.04 -2.59 22.84
N ASP A 248 9.85 -2.44 24.17
CA ASP A 248 10.21 -3.46 25.15
C ASP A 248 9.38 -4.74 24.99
N GLN A 249 8.10 -4.62 24.67
CA GLN A 249 7.22 -5.77 24.38
C GLN A 249 7.69 -6.51 23.12
N ILE A 250 8.08 -5.76 22.09
CA ILE A 250 8.62 -6.32 20.85
C ILE A 250 9.95 -7.04 21.17
N ALA A 251 10.83 -6.41 21.92
CA ALA A 251 12.12 -6.97 22.35
C ALA A 251 11.94 -8.27 23.16
N ALA A 252 10.94 -8.32 24.06
CA ALA A 252 10.66 -9.49 24.86
C ALA A 252 10.21 -10.69 24.01
N VAL A 253 9.46 -10.43 22.93
CA VAL A 253 8.98 -11.49 22.02
C VAL A 253 10.09 -11.97 21.06
N LEU A 254 10.95 -11.04 20.60
CA LEU A 254 12.00 -11.31 19.60
C LEU A 254 13.38 -11.60 20.21
N GLY A 255 13.47 -11.66 21.54
CA GLY A 255 14.73 -11.73 22.28
C GLY A 255 15.63 -12.92 21.96
N GLN A 256 16.80 -12.93 22.58
CA GLN A 256 17.93 -13.81 22.29
C GLN A 256 17.60 -15.31 22.38
N GLY A 257 18.20 -16.11 21.50
CA GLY A 257 18.16 -17.57 21.53
C GLY A 257 16.86 -18.20 21.11
N ASN A 258 15.91 -17.42 20.60
CA ASN A 258 14.62 -17.95 20.18
C ASN A 258 14.70 -18.50 18.75
N ALA A 259 14.60 -19.82 18.59
CA ALA A 259 14.56 -20.49 17.28
C ALA A 259 13.37 -20.03 16.43
N TRP A 260 12.34 -19.49 17.07
CA TRP A 260 11.14 -18.98 16.41
C TRP A 260 11.21 -17.47 16.13
N ALA A 261 12.37 -16.82 16.35
CA ALA A 261 12.53 -15.36 16.21
C ALA A 261 12.10 -14.86 14.82
N ILE A 262 12.48 -15.55 13.72
CA ILE A 262 12.14 -15.13 12.35
C ILE A 262 10.63 -15.26 12.08
N PRO A 263 9.98 -16.43 12.32
CA PRO A 263 8.52 -16.51 12.20
C PRO A 263 7.77 -15.49 13.07
N LEU A 264 8.18 -15.34 14.33
CA LEU A 264 7.56 -14.38 15.25
C LEU A 264 7.73 -12.94 14.75
N ALA A 265 8.95 -12.56 14.31
CA ALA A 265 9.25 -11.24 13.75
C ALA A 265 8.40 -10.95 12.50
N THR A 266 8.19 -11.97 11.66
CA THR A 266 7.33 -11.87 10.47
C THR A 266 5.89 -11.51 10.86
N ILE A 267 5.34 -12.22 11.86
CA ILE A 267 3.95 -12.02 12.32
C ILE A 267 3.82 -10.70 13.09
N VAL A 268 4.73 -10.44 14.02
CA VAL A 268 4.73 -9.24 14.87
C VAL A 268 5.00 -7.98 14.03
N GLY A 269 5.81 -8.10 12.97
CA GLY A 269 6.10 -7.01 12.05
C GLY A 269 4.84 -6.38 11.45
N VAL A 270 3.82 -7.17 11.15
CA VAL A 270 2.57 -6.65 10.53
C VAL A 270 1.88 -5.62 11.44
N PRO A 271 1.52 -5.92 12.69
CA PRO A 271 0.92 -4.92 13.58
C PRO A 271 1.92 -3.92 14.16
N ALA A 272 3.16 -4.32 14.41
CA ALA A 272 4.15 -3.47 15.10
C ALA A 272 4.89 -2.50 14.15
N TYR A 273 4.75 -2.68 12.84
CA TYR A 273 5.41 -1.82 11.85
C TYR A 273 4.60 -0.54 11.65
N LEU A 274 5.08 0.51 12.30
CA LEU A 274 4.39 1.81 12.29
C LEU A 274 4.80 2.64 11.07
N ASN A 275 6.13 2.72 10.84
CA ASN A 275 6.71 3.55 9.80
C ASN A 275 8.10 2.99 9.46
N GLY A 276 8.45 2.93 8.19
CA GLY A 276 9.75 2.42 7.72
C GLY A 276 10.94 3.13 8.37
N TYR A 277 10.85 4.44 8.53
CA TYR A 277 11.93 5.25 9.11
C TYR A 277 12.08 5.02 10.61
N ALA A 278 10.98 4.87 11.34
CA ALA A 278 10.99 4.59 12.78
C ALA A 278 11.40 3.15 13.09
N ALA A 279 11.10 2.21 12.17
CA ALA A 279 11.42 0.80 12.33
C ALA A 279 12.93 0.51 12.24
N LEU A 280 13.71 1.33 11.51
CA LEU A 280 15.16 1.11 11.35
C LEU A 280 15.91 1.23 12.68
N PRO A 281 15.81 2.34 13.44
CA PRO A 281 16.50 2.42 14.75
C PRO A 281 15.95 1.40 15.75
N LEU A 282 14.66 1.06 15.70
CA LEU A 282 14.10 0.00 16.54
C LEU A 282 14.81 -1.33 16.27
N VAL A 283 14.92 -1.73 14.98
CA VAL A 283 15.56 -3.00 14.61
C VAL A 283 17.06 -2.96 14.93
N ALA A 284 17.73 -1.82 14.73
CA ALA A 284 19.16 -1.66 15.11
C ALA A 284 19.33 -1.92 16.62
N GLY A 285 18.52 -1.28 17.46
CA GLY A 285 18.53 -1.51 18.90
C GLY A 285 18.23 -2.96 19.29
N LEU A 286 17.27 -3.60 18.63
CA LEU A 286 16.96 -5.02 18.88
C LEU A 286 18.16 -5.93 18.54
N ILE A 287 18.85 -5.67 17.43
CA ILE A 287 20.04 -6.45 17.02
C ILE A 287 21.18 -6.23 18.04
N GLU A 288 21.39 -5.00 18.50
CA GLU A 288 22.36 -4.67 19.55
C GLU A 288 22.06 -5.40 20.87
N LEU A 289 20.77 -5.62 21.17
CA LEU A 289 20.31 -6.38 22.31
C LEU A 289 20.36 -7.91 22.09
N GLY A 290 20.85 -8.34 20.90
CA GLY A 290 21.09 -9.74 20.58
C GLY A 290 19.99 -10.45 19.78
N THR A 291 19.02 -9.72 19.27
CA THR A 291 18.03 -10.32 18.34
C THR A 291 18.74 -10.73 17.04
N ALA A 292 18.40 -11.87 16.49
CA ALA A 292 18.96 -12.39 15.25
C ALA A 292 18.78 -11.38 14.10
N PRO A 293 19.83 -11.03 13.34
CA PRO A 293 19.71 -10.08 12.21
C PRO A 293 18.64 -10.49 11.18
N GLY A 294 18.48 -11.80 10.94
CA GLY A 294 17.41 -12.32 10.08
C GLY A 294 16.01 -12.02 10.61
N ALA A 295 15.81 -11.98 11.93
CA ALA A 295 14.52 -11.61 12.52
C ALA A 295 14.24 -10.10 12.27
N GLY A 296 15.27 -9.24 12.39
CA GLY A 296 15.19 -7.82 12.01
C GLY A 296 14.79 -7.64 10.54
N MET A 297 15.41 -8.40 9.65
CA MET A 297 15.09 -8.40 8.21
C MET A 297 13.63 -8.82 7.96
N ALA A 298 13.18 -9.92 8.58
CA ALA A 298 11.81 -10.42 8.46
C ALA A 298 10.78 -9.38 8.95
N PHE A 299 11.06 -8.75 10.09
CA PHE A 299 10.23 -7.69 10.68
C PHE A 299 10.06 -6.51 9.70
N LEU A 300 11.17 -6.00 9.17
CA LEU A 300 11.16 -4.84 8.26
C LEU A 300 10.45 -5.15 6.94
N ILE A 301 10.62 -6.34 6.40
CA ILE A 301 10.01 -6.73 5.12
C ILE A 301 8.53 -7.04 5.27
N ALA A 302 8.15 -7.93 6.19
CA ALA A 302 6.74 -8.28 6.37
C ALA A 302 5.91 -7.04 6.76
N GLY A 303 6.40 -6.28 7.73
CA GLY A 303 5.72 -5.07 8.19
C GLY A 303 5.65 -3.97 7.13
N GLY A 304 6.73 -3.76 6.39
CA GLY A 304 6.81 -2.73 5.34
C GLY A 304 5.77 -2.93 4.24
N VAL A 305 5.55 -4.18 3.84
CA VAL A 305 4.53 -4.51 2.83
C VAL A 305 3.12 -4.46 3.44
N THR A 306 2.91 -5.09 4.59
CA THR A 306 1.57 -5.38 5.12
C THR A 306 1.22 -4.66 6.43
N SER A 307 1.77 -3.47 6.65
CA SER A 307 1.36 -2.65 7.80
C SER A 307 -0.17 -2.51 7.85
N ILE A 308 -0.73 -2.39 9.04
CA ILE A 308 -2.20 -2.30 9.22
C ILE A 308 -2.82 -1.20 8.34
N PRO A 309 -2.25 0.02 8.26
CA PRO A 309 -2.78 1.05 7.37
C PRO A 309 -2.83 0.60 5.90
N ALA A 310 -1.76 -0.02 5.41
CA ALA A 310 -1.70 -0.53 4.04
C ALA A 310 -2.72 -1.65 3.82
N ALA A 311 -2.80 -2.62 4.73
CA ALA A 311 -3.71 -3.76 4.64
C ALA A 311 -5.19 -3.30 4.58
N ILE A 312 -5.57 -2.33 5.39
CA ILE A 312 -6.94 -1.75 5.40
C ILE A 312 -7.27 -1.13 4.04
N ALA A 313 -6.36 -0.31 3.51
CA ALA A 313 -6.58 0.38 2.24
C ALA A 313 -6.61 -0.59 1.05
N VAL A 314 -5.74 -1.61 1.07
CA VAL A 314 -5.71 -2.70 0.08
C VAL A 314 -7.01 -3.53 0.13
N TYR A 315 -7.46 -3.90 1.33
CA TYR A 315 -8.71 -4.65 1.53
C TYR A 315 -9.91 -3.90 0.93
N ALA A 316 -9.90 -2.57 1.03
CA ALA A 316 -10.96 -1.74 0.47
C ALA A 316 -10.89 -1.66 -1.06
N LEU A 317 -9.69 -1.84 -1.65
CA LEU A 317 -9.44 -1.63 -3.08
C LEU A 317 -9.71 -2.91 -3.91
N VAL A 318 -9.25 -4.08 -3.43
CA VAL A 318 -9.25 -5.32 -4.22
C VAL A 318 -10.17 -6.39 -3.65
N HIS A 319 -10.50 -7.40 -4.45
CA HIS A 319 -11.28 -8.56 -4.01
C HIS A 319 -10.49 -9.42 -3.02
N LYS A 320 -11.21 -10.10 -2.12
CA LYS A 320 -10.64 -10.92 -1.04
C LYS A 320 -9.56 -11.92 -1.49
N PRO A 321 -9.73 -12.68 -2.60
CA PRO A 321 -8.68 -13.63 -3.01
C PRO A 321 -7.35 -12.95 -3.34
N LEU A 322 -7.39 -11.80 -4.02
CA LEU A 322 -6.18 -11.05 -4.36
C LEU A 322 -5.54 -10.43 -3.10
N PHE A 323 -6.37 -9.94 -2.17
CA PHE A 323 -5.92 -9.45 -0.87
C PHE A 323 -5.20 -10.53 -0.06
N LEU A 324 -5.80 -11.74 0.03
CA LEU A 324 -5.20 -12.86 0.77
C LEU A 324 -3.89 -13.31 0.13
N CYS A 325 -3.83 -13.33 -1.20
CA CYS A 325 -2.60 -13.62 -1.95
C CYS A 325 -1.50 -12.61 -1.62
N TYR A 326 -1.82 -11.32 -1.60
CA TYR A 326 -0.89 -10.24 -1.24
C TYR A 326 -0.33 -10.43 0.18
N ILE A 327 -1.20 -10.69 1.17
CA ILE A 327 -0.79 -10.93 2.58
C ILE A 327 0.12 -12.18 2.66
N ALA A 328 -0.31 -13.28 2.05
CA ALA A 328 0.45 -14.54 2.07
C ALA A 328 1.85 -14.36 1.45
N LEU A 329 1.93 -13.70 0.29
CA LEU A 329 3.19 -13.42 -0.40
C LEU A 329 4.12 -12.54 0.43
N SER A 330 3.56 -11.54 1.12
CA SER A 330 4.32 -10.66 2.00
C SER A 330 4.91 -11.43 3.20
N LEU A 331 4.09 -12.24 3.87
CA LEU A 331 4.54 -13.02 5.03
C LEU A 331 5.59 -14.07 4.63
N ILE A 332 5.33 -14.80 3.55
CA ILE A 332 6.27 -15.81 3.02
C ILE A 332 7.58 -15.10 2.59
N GLY A 333 7.46 -13.98 1.87
CA GLY A 333 8.62 -13.20 1.42
C GLY A 333 9.43 -12.65 2.59
N GLY A 334 8.78 -12.13 3.61
CA GLY A 334 9.43 -11.65 4.83
C GLY A 334 10.19 -12.77 5.54
N MET A 335 9.53 -13.92 5.74
CA MET A 335 10.14 -15.07 6.39
C MET A 335 11.33 -15.63 5.59
N LEU A 336 11.17 -15.78 4.26
CA LEU A 336 12.26 -16.25 3.39
C LEU A 336 13.47 -15.30 3.41
N SER A 337 13.21 -14.00 3.33
CA SER A 337 14.26 -12.98 3.37
C SER A 337 15.01 -12.99 4.71
N GLY A 338 14.25 -13.16 5.80
CA GLY A 338 14.84 -13.29 7.14
C GLY A 338 15.73 -14.53 7.27
N ILE A 339 15.26 -15.67 6.80
CA ILE A 339 16.03 -16.94 6.81
C ILE A 339 17.29 -16.80 5.97
N LEU A 340 17.16 -16.31 4.74
CA LEU A 340 18.30 -16.13 3.81
C LEU A 340 19.35 -15.18 4.40
N PHE A 341 18.89 -14.07 4.99
CA PHE A 341 19.81 -13.11 5.60
C PHE A 341 20.45 -13.67 6.88
N GLN A 342 19.75 -14.49 7.66
CA GLN A 342 20.30 -15.16 8.84
C GLN A 342 21.40 -16.13 8.45
N VAL A 343 21.18 -16.91 7.39
CA VAL A 343 22.22 -17.83 6.87
C VAL A 343 23.44 -17.04 6.38
N TYR A 344 23.20 -15.98 5.62
CA TYR A 344 24.28 -15.11 5.12
C TYR A 344 25.09 -14.51 6.28
N SER A 345 24.45 -13.93 7.28
CA SER A 345 25.10 -13.28 8.41
C SER A 345 25.79 -14.27 9.36
N GLY A 346 25.41 -15.54 9.31
CA GLY A 346 26.09 -16.61 10.05
C GLY A 346 27.30 -17.19 9.33
N LEU A 347 27.44 -16.90 8.02
CA LEU A 347 28.58 -17.32 7.20
C LEU A 347 29.63 -16.21 7.04
N ALA A 348 29.25 -14.96 7.22
CA ALA A 348 30.11 -13.77 7.15
C ALA A 348 30.75 -13.46 8.51
#